data_ae3fe9869614c1743f4e526bb5a16633
#
_entry.id   ae3fe9869614c1743f4e526bb5a16633
#
_cell.length_a   1.000
_cell.length_b   1.000
_cell.length_c   1.000
_cell.angle_alpha   90.00
_cell.angle_beta   90.00
_cell.angle_gamma   90.00
#
_symmetry.space_group_name_H-M   'P 1'
#
loop_
_entity.id
_entity.type
_entity.pdbx_description
1 polymer ?
#
loop_
_entity_poly.entity_id
_entity_poly.type
_entity_poly.pdbx_seq_one_letter_code
_entity_poly.pdbx_strand_id
1 'polypeptide(L)'
;MRVFDRTAHARHRARAAAGFTEHDFLVRRAAADIAERIGGINRDFPMALDLGCHRGALAAALTDDANAAAKVEMLVSADLAPAMLAHARGPRVAADEEALPFRDASLDLAVSILSLHWVNDLPGALIQLRRALKPDGLFMAALFGGDTLTELRHSMAEAEIECEGGLSPRVSPFADIRDMGSLMQRADFALPVVDADRVTVRYADPMRLIAELRGMGETNALAERRRTPMRRSTLIRAAQIYREKFGLPDGRVPATFEIVTATGWAPHESQQKPLRPGSAEARLAEALGTNERKAGEKAGG
;
A
#
# COMPACT_ATOMS: atom_id res chain seq x y z
N MET A 1 11.93 17.05 3.43
CA MET A 1 13.07 16.10 3.47
C MET A 1 12.89 15.11 2.34
N ARG A 2 13.92 14.85 1.52
CA ARG A 2 13.80 13.91 0.39
C ARG A 2 14.25 12.51 0.87
N VAL A 3 13.30 11.60 1.07
CA VAL A 3 13.56 10.22 1.52
C VAL A 3 13.90 9.33 0.32
N PHE A 4 13.18 9.50 -0.80
CA PHE A 4 13.29 8.66 -1.99
C PHE A 4 13.84 9.43 -3.19
N ASP A 5 14.68 8.76 -3.98
CA ASP A 5 15.12 9.19 -5.31
C ASP A 5 14.09 8.73 -6.35
N ARG A 6 13.09 9.58 -6.63
CA ARG A 6 11.99 9.29 -7.57
C ARG A 6 12.48 8.90 -8.97
N THR A 7 13.59 9.48 -9.41
CA THR A 7 14.20 9.11 -10.70
C THR A 7 14.75 7.68 -10.67
N ALA A 8 15.39 7.29 -9.58
CA ALA A 8 15.86 5.90 -9.43
C ALA A 8 14.68 4.93 -9.36
N HIS A 9 13.62 5.27 -8.61
CA HIS A 9 12.39 4.48 -8.53
C HIS A 9 11.76 4.29 -9.91
N ALA A 10 11.55 5.36 -10.68
CA ALA A 10 11.01 5.28 -12.03
C ALA A 10 11.86 4.36 -12.95
N ARG A 11 13.20 4.42 -12.84
CA ARG A 11 14.11 3.53 -13.58
C ARG A 11 14.00 2.07 -13.14
N HIS A 12 13.78 1.80 -11.84
CA HIS A 12 13.59 0.45 -11.32
C HIS A 12 12.30 -0.15 -11.88
N ARG A 13 11.20 0.59 -11.84
CA ARG A 13 9.92 0.19 -12.43
C ARG A 13 10.02 -0.03 -13.94
N ALA A 14 10.66 0.89 -14.67
CA ALA A 14 10.85 0.76 -16.11
C ALA A 14 11.64 -0.51 -16.50
N ARG A 15 12.67 -0.87 -15.72
CA ARG A 15 13.43 -2.12 -15.93
C ARG A 15 12.61 -3.37 -15.62
N ALA A 16 11.77 -3.31 -14.61
CA ALA A 16 10.92 -4.43 -14.22
C ALA A 16 9.76 -4.67 -15.21
N ALA A 17 9.35 -3.64 -15.96
CA ALA A 17 8.11 -3.66 -16.74
C ALA A 17 7.98 -4.86 -17.69
N ALA A 18 9.06 -5.29 -18.36
CA ALA A 18 8.99 -6.41 -19.30
C ALA A 18 8.64 -7.76 -18.65
N GLY A 19 9.26 -8.07 -17.50
CA GLY A 19 9.08 -9.33 -16.76
C GLY A 19 8.12 -9.21 -15.56
N PHE A 20 7.47 -8.07 -15.37
CA PHE A 20 6.72 -7.75 -14.15
C PHE A 20 5.63 -8.78 -13.81
N THR A 21 4.97 -9.35 -14.81
CA THR A 21 3.91 -10.36 -14.60
C THR A 21 4.38 -11.67 -13.97
N GLU A 22 5.68 -11.93 -13.97
CA GLU A 22 6.25 -13.08 -13.26
C GLU A 22 6.46 -12.80 -11.77
N HIS A 23 6.37 -11.52 -11.37
CA HIS A 23 6.69 -10.99 -10.04
C HIS A 23 5.56 -10.16 -9.41
N ASP A 24 4.39 -10.08 -10.02
CA ASP A 24 3.31 -9.16 -9.64
C ASP A 24 2.30 -9.74 -8.62
N PHE A 25 2.61 -10.88 -8.02
CA PHE A 25 1.66 -11.63 -7.19
C PHE A 25 1.12 -10.83 -5.99
N LEU A 26 1.93 -9.97 -5.35
CA LEU A 26 1.46 -9.08 -4.27
C LEU A 26 0.55 -7.98 -4.80
N VAL A 27 0.90 -7.42 -5.97
CA VAL A 27 0.06 -6.39 -6.63
C VAL A 27 -1.29 -6.99 -7.02
N ARG A 28 -1.31 -8.20 -7.61
CA ARG A 28 -2.54 -8.91 -7.96
C ARG A 28 -3.38 -9.25 -6.74
N ARG A 29 -2.75 -9.70 -5.63
CA ARG A 29 -3.44 -9.96 -4.37
C ARG A 29 -4.12 -8.70 -3.85
N ALA A 30 -3.39 -7.58 -3.75
CA ALA A 30 -3.94 -6.33 -3.29
C ALA A 30 -5.02 -5.76 -4.25
N ALA A 31 -4.85 -5.96 -5.56
CA ALA A 31 -5.84 -5.57 -6.55
C ALA A 31 -7.15 -6.36 -6.41
N ALA A 32 -7.07 -7.66 -6.15
CA ALA A 32 -8.24 -8.51 -5.92
C ALA A 32 -8.98 -8.11 -4.64
N ASP A 33 -8.28 -7.86 -3.53
CA ASP A 33 -8.88 -7.37 -2.28
C ASP A 33 -9.60 -6.03 -2.48
N ILE A 34 -8.97 -5.08 -3.17
CA ILE A 34 -9.59 -3.79 -3.48
C ILE A 34 -10.80 -3.94 -4.42
N ALA A 35 -10.74 -4.81 -5.42
CA ALA A 35 -11.87 -5.06 -6.33
C ALA A 35 -13.06 -5.66 -5.56
N GLU A 36 -12.84 -6.62 -4.68
CA GLU A 36 -13.86 -7.20 -3.80
C GLU A 36 -14.52 -6.12 -2.92
N ARG A 37 -13.72 -5.25 -2.30
CA ARG A 37 -14.22 -4.12 -1.49
C ARG A 37 -15.07 -3.17 -2.34
N ILE A 38 -14.64 -2.81 -3.55
CA ILE A 38 -15.41 -1.97 -4.48
C ILE A 38 -16.74 -2.67 -4.84
N GLY A 39 -16.72 -3.97 -5.13
CA GLY A 39 -17.90 -4.77 -5.40
C GLY A 39 -18.93 -4.76 -4.28
N GLY A 40 -18.48 -4.71 -3.02
CA GLY A 40 -19.33 -4.64 -1.82
C GLY A 40 -19.96 -3.26 -1.55
N ILE A 41 -19.49 -2.19 -2.17
CA ILE A 41 -20.01 -0.83 -1.95
C ILE A 41 -21.26 -0.60 -2.80
N ASN A 42 -22.34 -0.12 -2.21
CA ASN A 42 -23.59 0.20 -2.94
C ASN A 42 -23.51 1.59 -3.60
N ARG A 43 -22.59 1.74 -4.57
CA ARG A 43 -22.36 2.98 -5.31
C ARG A 43 -21.63 2.68 -6.61
N ASP A 44 -21.92 3.47 -7.66
CA ASP A 44 -21.23 3.45 -8.94
C ASP A 44 -20.15 4.52 -9.02
N PHE A 45 -19.10 4.24 -9.77
CA PHE A 45 -17.92 5.10 -9.94
C PHE A 45 -17.68 5.34 -11.44
N PRO A 46 -18.41 6.27 -12.09
CA PRO A 46 -18.28 6.53 -13.52
C PRO A 46 -16.87 6.88 -13.96
N MET A 47 -16.12 7.63 -13.14
CA MET A 47 -14.74 8.03 -13.43
C MET A 47 -13.80 7.57 -12.33
N ALA A 48 -13.00 6.57 -12.59
CA ALA A 48 -12.03 6.01 -11.66
C ALA A 48 -10.57 6.25 -12.12
N LEU A 49 -9.68 6.41 -11.15
CA LEU A 49 -8.23 6.52 -11.33
C LEU A 49 -7.55 5.31 -10.69
N ASP A 50 -6.61 4.68 -11.41
CA ASP A 50 -5.63 3.73 -10.91
C ASP A 50 -4.26 4.42 -10.91
N LEU A 51 -3.83 4.93 -9.75
CA LEU A 51 -2.58 5.68 -9.58
C LEU A 51 -1.43 4.77 -9.14
N GLY A 52 -0.36 4.73 -9.91
CA GLY A 52 0.70 3.74 -9.78
C GLY A 52 0.22 2.39 -10.30
N CYS A 53 -0.46 2.38 -11.45
CA CYS A 53 -1.21 1.25 -11.99
C CYS A 53 -0.34 0.03 -12.38
N HIS A 54 0.99 0.14 -12.32
CA HIS A 54 1.90 -0.90 -12.81
C HIS A 54 1.54 -1.31 -14.24
N ARG A 55 1.18 -2.57 -14.46
CA ARG A 55 0.73 -3.08 -15.78
C ARG A 55 -0.81 -3.24 -15.87
N GLY A 56 -1.56 -2.56 -14.99
CA GLY A 56 -3.03 -2.60 -14.99
C GLY A 56 -3.62 -3.77 -14.21
N ALA A 57 -3.03 -4.12 -13.08
CA ALA A 57 -3.51 -5.21 -12.22
C ALA A 57 -4.92 -4.94 -11.68
N LEU A 58 -5.23 -3.67 -11.33
CA LEU A 58 -6.57 -3.28 -10.89
C LEU A 58 -7.60 -3.49 -12.02
N ALA A 59 -7.29 -3.08 -13.24
CA ALA A 59 -8.19 -3.28 -14.38
C ALA A 59 -8.52 -4.76 -14.61
N ALA A 60 -7.53 -5.65 -14.43
CA ALA A 60 -7.75 -7.09 -14.51
C ALA A 60 -8.66 -7.58 -13.36
N ALA A 61 -8.35 -7.20 -12.11
CA ALA A 61 -9.12 -7.60 -10.95
C ALA A 61 -10.57 -7.11 -10.99
N LEU A 62 -10.81 -5.88 -11.46
CA LEU A 62 -12.18 -5.37 -11.68
C LEU A 62 -12.93 -6.18 -12.75
N THR A 63 -12.23 -6.64 -13.79
CA THR A 63 -12.87 -7.48 -14.84
C THR A 63 -13.24 -8.87 -14.31
N ASP A 64 -12.42 -9.42 -13.42
CA ASP A 64 -12.60 -10.75 -12.84
C ASP A 64 -13.72 -10.78 -11.77
N ASP A 65 -14.06 -9.63 -11.17
CA ASP A 65 -15.17 -9.47 -10.22
C ASP A 65 -16.36 -8.78 -10.89
N ALA A 66 -17.42 -9.52 -11.13
CA ALA A 66 -18.62 -9.03 -11.83
C ALA A 66 -19.32 -7.85 -11.11
N ASN A 67 -19.30 -7.83 -9.77
CA ASN A 67 -19.89 -6.74 -8.98
C ASN A 67 -19.07 -5.47 -9.09
N ALA A 68 -17.74 -5.58 -9.02
CA ALA A 68 -16.84 -4.45 -9.19
C ALA A 68 -16.84 -3.93 -10.63
N ALA A 69 -16.85 -4.83 -11.63
CA ALA A 69 -16.93 -4.48 -13.05
C ALA A 69 -18.17 -3.63 -13.37
N ALA A 70 -19.30 -3.96 -12.77
CA ALA A 70 -20.56 -3.24 -12.99
C ALA A 70 -20.54 -1.80 -12.43
N LYS A 71 -19.61 -1.45 -11.54
CA LYS A 71 -19.56 -0.18 -10.82
C LYS A 71 -18.61 0.85 -11.43
N VAL A 72 -17.63 0.41 -12.21
CA VAL A 72 -16.59 1.28 -12.78
C VAL A 72 -16.77 1.37 -14.30
N GLU A 73 -17.22 2.53 -14.79
CA GLU A 73 -17.43 2.71 -16.24
C GLU A 73 -16.12 3.03 -16.97
N MET A 74 -15.33 3.96 -16.43
CA MET A 74 -14.06 4.37 -16.99
C MET A 74 -12.95 4.34 -15.94
N LEU A 75 -11.89 3.59 -16.22
CA LEU A 75 -10.68 3.53 -15.40
C LEU A 75 -9.52 4.20 -16.15
N VAL A 76 -9.00 5.30 -15.61
CA VAL A 76 -7.79 5.97 -16.09
C VAL A 76 -6.59 5.38 -15.38
N SER A 77 -5.66 4.78 -16.11
CA SER A 77 -4.40 4.24 -15.56
C SER A 77 -3.33 5.31 -15.55
N ALA A 78 -2.72 5.56 -14.40
CA ALA A 78 -1.63 6.52 -14.24
C ALA A 78 -0.40 5.85 -13.60
N ASP A 79 0.79 6.16 -14.09
CA ASP A 79 2.05 5.63 -13.53
C ASP A 79 3.21 6.59 -13.82
N LEU A 80 4.16 6.65 -12.87
CA LEU A 80 5.40 7.41 -13.03
C LEU A 80 6.32 6.82 -14.12
N ALA A 81 6.22 5.51 -14.40
CA ALA A 81 7.04 4.80 -15.38
C ALA A 81 6.24 4.53 -16.66
N PRO A 82 6.48 5.25 -17.79
CA PRO A 82 5.78 5.00 -19.05
C PRO A 82 5.90 3.57 -19.57
N ALA A 83 6.99 2.87 -19.23
CA ALA A 83 7.17 1.47 -19.58
C ALA A 83 6.15 0.53 -18.92
N MET A 84 5.67 0.85 -17.72
CA MET A 84 4.56 0.15 -17.07
C MET A 84 3.24 0.45 -17.78
N LEU A 85 2.95 1.75 -18.04
CA LEU A 85 1.76 2.20 -18.73
C LEU A 85 1.57 1.58 -20.12
N ALA A 86 2.65 1.28 -20.82
CA ALA A 86 2.58 0.66 -22.15
C ALA A 86 1.78 -0.65 -22.16
N HIS A 87 1.68 -1.31 -21.02
CA HIS A 87 0.95 -2.58 -20.86
C HIS A 87 -0.45 -2.42 -20.26
N ALA A 88 -0.79 -1.26 -19.70
CA ALA A 88 -2.13 -0.98 -19.19
C ALA A 88 -3.15 -0.81 -20.34
N ARG A 89 -4.40 -1.13 -20.09
CA ARG A 89 -5.51 -0.96 -21.05
C ARG A 89 -6.27 0.33 -20.78
N GLY A 90 -6.97 0.83 -21.79
CA GLY A 90 -7.82 2.02 -21.67
C GLY A 90 -7.04 3.35 -21.67
N PRO A 91 -7.64 4.44 -21.15
CA PRO A 91 -7.01 5.74 -21.01
C PRO A 91 -5.80 5.69 -20.08
N ARG A 92 -4.70 6.34 -20.49
CA ARG A 92 -3.41 6.28 -19.78
C ARG A 92 -2.78 7.65 -19.67
N VAL A 93 -2.20 7.94 -18.50
CA VAL A 93 -1.51 9.21 -18.21
C VAL A 93 -0.18 8.92 -17.51
N ALA A 94 0.92 9.43 -18.04
CA ALA A 94 2.16 9.45 -17.28
C ALA A 94 2.04 10.54 -16.20
N ALA A 95 2.04 10.14 -14.93
CA ALA A 95 1.84 11.05 -13.81
C ALA A 95 2.75 10.68 -12.64
N ASP A 96 3.18 11.71 -11.90
CA ASP A 96 3.84 11.55 -10.61
C ASP A 96 2.78 11.64 -9.49
N GLU A 97 2.82 10.72 -8.54
CA GLU A 97 1.93 10.72 -7.38
C GLU A 97 2.10 11.97 -6.50
N GLU A 98 3.25 12.66 -6.61
CA GLU A 98 3.53 13.92 -5.91
C GLU A 98 3.01 15.16 -6.68
N ALA A 99 2.59 15.01 -7.96
CA ALA A 99 2.10 16.10 -8.80
C ALA A 99 1.01 15.60 -9.75
N LEU A 100 -0.22 15.48 -9.23
CA LEU A 100 -1.34 14.90 -9.97
C LEU A 100 -1.89 15.86 -11.03
N PRO A 101 -1.99 15.43 -12.30
CA PRO A 101 -2.50 16.27 -13.40
C PRO A 101 -4.05 16.21 -13.52
N PHE A 102 -4.76 16.01 -12.41
CA PHE A 102 -6.20 15.88 -12.39
C PHE A 102 -6.85 17.13 -11.80
N ARG A 103 -7.96 17.55 -12.42
CA ARG A 103 -8.75 18.68 -11.94
C ARG A 103 -9.43 18.32 -10.61
N ASP A 104 -9.63 19.32 -9.75
CA ASP A 104 -10.42 19.17 -8.54
C ASP A 104 -11.84 18.66 -8.86
N ALA A 105 -12.38 17.80 -8.01
CA ALA A 105 -13.75 17.24 -8.10
C ALA A 105 -14.06 16.58 -9.48
N SER A 106 -13.10 15.84 -10.04
CA SER A 106 -13.26 15.19 -11.35
C SER A 106 -13.39 13.67 -11.29
N LEU A 107 -12.99 13.04 -10.17
CA LEU A 107 -12.98 11.59 -10.00
C LEU A 107 -14.05 11.12 -9.02
N ASP A 108 -14.67 9.98 -9.30
CA ASP A 108 -15.60 9.31 -8.39
C ASP A 108 -14.86 8.32 -7.47
N LEU A 109 -13.78 7.72 -7.99
CA LEU A 109 -12.94 6.76 -7.29
C LEU A 109 -11.46 7.04 -7.60
N ALA A 110 -10.61 6.97 -6.58
CA ALA A 110 -9.16 6.96 -6.76
C ALA A 110 -8.57 5.75 -6.02
N VAL A 111 -7.83 4.91 -6.72
CA VAL A 111 -7.17 3.72 -6.19
C VAL A 111 -5.68 3.83 -6.39
N SER A 112 -4.88 3.36 -5.41
CA SER A 112 -3.44 3.19 -5.58
C SER A 112 -2.99 1.88 -4.93
N ILE A 113 -2.31 1.03 -5.71
CA ILE A 113 -1.91 -0.30 -5.27
C ILE A 113 -0.38 -0.40 -5.25
N LEU A 114 0.19 -0.57 -4.06
CA LEU A 114 1.62 -0.76 -3.81
C LEU A 114 2.49 0.26 -4.58
N SER A 115 2.11 1.55 -4.50
CA SER A 115 2.85 2.65 -5.12
C SER A 115 3.12 3.83 -4.18
N LEU A 116 2.14 4.26 -3.38
CA LEU A 116 2.24 5.47 -2.55
C LEU A 116 3.31 5.41 -1.44
N HIS A 117 3.81 4.25 -1.09
CA HIS A 117 4.91 4.11 -0.12
C HIS A 117 6.27 4.60 -0.67
N TRP A 118 6.34 4.97 -1.95
CA TRP A 118 7.53 5.55 -2.60
C TRP A 118 7.50 7.06 -2.71
N VAL A 119 6.47 7.74 -2.25
CA VAL A 119 6.37 9.21 -2.30
C VAL A 119 7.12 9.87 -1.14
N ASN A 120 7.72 11.05 -1.38
CA ASN A 120 8.40 11.82 -0.34
C ASN A 120 7.42 12.62 0.51
N ASP A 121 6.33 13.09 -0.10
CA ASP A 121 5.27 13.86 0.55
C ASP A 121 3.94 13.09 0.45
N LEU A 122 3.81 12.03 1.24
CA LEU A 122 2.56 11.28 1.31
C LEU A 122 1.37 12.13 1.78
N PRO A 123 1.49 13.03 2.77
CA PRO A 123 0.41 13.96 3.11
C PRO A 123 -0.04 14.81 1.93
N GLY A 124 0.91 15.40 1.19
CA GLY A 124 0.61 16.20 0.03
C GLY A 124 -0.06 15.42 -1.11
N ALA A 125 0.37 14.18 -1.36
CA ALA A 125 -0.25 13.29 -2.33
C ALA A 125 -1.70 12.94 -1.94
N LEU A 126 -1.95 12.63 -0.66
CA LEU A 126 -3.30 12.36 -0.13
C LEU A 126 -4.22 13.58 -0.26
N ILE A 127 -3.73 14.79 0.02
CA ILE A 127 -4.50 16.04 -0.14
C ILE A 127 -4.85 16.25 -1.63
N GLN A 128 -3.92 16.02 -2.55
CA GLN A 128 -4.19 16.14 -3.99
C GLN A 128 -5.23 15.12 -4.46
N LEU A 129 -5.14 13.86 -3.99
CA LEU A 129 -6.12 12.82 -4.28
C LEU A 129 -7.51 13.19 -3.75
N ARG A 130 -7.60 13.63 -2.47
CA ARG A 130 -8.84 14.08 -1.88
C ARG A 130 -9.47 15.25 -2.67
N ARG A 131 -8.67 16.21 -3.13
CA ARG A 131 -9.15 17.34 -3.96
C ARG A 131 -9.62 16.91 -5.35
N ALA A 132 -8.97 15.94 -5.97
CA ALA A 132 -9.36 15.40 -7.27
C ALA A 132 -10.67 14.61 -7.20
N LEU A 133 -11.00 14.05 -6.02
CA LEU A 133 -12.28 13.36 -5.81
C LEU A 133 -13.44 14.37 -5.74
N LYS A 134 -14.56 14.00 -6.37
CA LYS A 134 -15.85 14.66 -6.20
C LYS A 134 -16.30 14.55 -4.73
N PRO A 135 -17.19 15.45 -4.25
CA PRO A 135 -17.84 15.25 -2.97
C PRO A 135 -18.42 13.83 -2.87
N ASP A 136 -18.18 13.15 -1.75
CA ASP A 136 -18.56 11.74 -1.54
C ASP A 136 -17.86 10.75 -2.51
N GLY A 137 -16.76 11.14 -3.13
CA GLY A 137 -15.89 10.24 -3.90
C GLY A 137 -15.02 9.36 -2.98
N LEU A 138 -14.68 8.17 -3.46
CA LEU A 138 -13.96 7.15 -2.69
C LEU A 138 -12.47 7.15 -2.99
N PHE A 139 -11.66 7.06 -1.96
CA PHE A 139 -10.23 6.76 -2.03
C PHE A 139 -9.95 5.40 -1.42
N MET A 140 -9.16 4.58 -2.10
CA MET A 140 -8.61 3.32 -1.57
C MET A 140 -7.13 3.19 -1.94
N ALA A 141 -6.31 2.76 -0.99
CA ALA A 141 -4.92 2.48 -1.27
C ALA A 141 -4.42 1.26 -0.51
N ALA A 142 -3.58 0.47 -1.15
CA ALA A 142 -2.78 -0.57 -0.52
C ALA A 142 -1.30 -0.13 -0.55
N LEU A 143 -0.63 -0.17 0.60
CA LEU A 143 0.78 0.20 0.75
C LEU A 143 1.53 -0.88 1.52
N PHE A 144 2.85 -0.93 1.36
CA PHE A 144 3.66 -1.73 2.28
C PHE A 144 3.75 -1.06 3.64
N GLY A 145 3.52 -1.85 4.70
CA GLY A 145 3.58 -1.45 6.10
C GLY A 145 4.94 -1.72 6.76
N GLY A 146 5.08 -1.27 8.00
CA GLY A 146 6.34 -1.24 8.76
C GLY A 146 7.03 -2.58 8.93
N ASP A 147 6.26 -3.67 9.03
CA ASP A 147 6.79 -5.02 9.21
C ASP A 147 7.33 -5.66 7.90
N THR A 148 7.14 -5.00 6.74
CA THR A 148 7.60 -5.50 5.45
C THR A 148 9.11 -5.67 5.44
N LEU A 149 9.56 -6.87 5.02
CA LEU A 149 10.96 -7.26 4.86
C LEU A 149 11.80 -7.11 6.15
N THR A 150 11.20 -7.31 7.32
CA THR A 150 11.89 -7.18 8.61
C THR A 150 13.07 -8.14 8.70
N GLU A 151 12.95 -9.37 8.16
CA GLU A 151 14.01 -10.37 8.13
C GLU A 151 15.19 -9.92 7.25
N LEU A 152 14.90 -9.35 6.07
CA LEU A 152 15.93 -8.84 5.16
C LEU A 152 16.62 -7.61 5.76
N ARG A 153 15.85 -6.68 6.35
CA ARG A 153 16.37 -5.48 7.01
C ARG A 153 17.35 -5.83 8.11
N HIS A 154 16.98 -6.78 8.98
CA HIS A 154 17.82 -7.24 10.08
C HIS A 154 19.12 -7.89 9.58
N SER A 155 18.99 -8.83 8.64
CA SER A 155 20.16 -9.58 8.12
C SER A 155 21.14 -8.70 7.35
N MET A 156 20.64 -7.73 6.59
CA MET A 156 21.47 -6.77 5.87
C MET A 156 22.20 -5.81 6.82
N ALA A 157 21.50 -5.30 7.85
CA ALA A 157 22.09 -4.39 8.84
C ALA A 157 23.22 -5.07 9.62
N GLU A 158 23.01 -6.27 10.10
CA GLU A 158 24.01 -7.02 10.86
C GLU A 158 25.24 -7.35 10.01
N ALA A 159 25.03 -7.82 8.77
CA ALA A 159 26.12 -8.11 7.86
C ALA A 159 26.97 -6.88 7.50
N GLU A 160 26.34 -5.70 7.34
CA GLU A 160 27.10 -4.45 7.10
C GLU A 160 27.92 -4.04 8.31
N ILE A 161 27.37 -4.15 9.52
CA ILE A 161 28.12 -3.86 10.75
C ILE A 161 29.34 -4.77 10.85
N GLU A 162 29.17 -6.08 10.65
CA GLU A 162 30.25 -7.06 10.74
C GLU A 162 31.32 -6.89 9.64
N CYS A 163 30.91 -6.66 8.40
CA CYS A 163 31.83 -6.70 7.25
C CYS A 163 32.37 -5.32 6.84
N GLU A 164 31.66 -4.23 7.15
CA GLU A 164 31.97 -2.89 6.65
C GLU A 164 32.15 -1.86 7.77
N GLY A 165 31.88 -2.24 9.04
CA GLY A 165 32.05 -1.37 10.21
C GLY A 165 31.05 -0.20 10.28
N GLY A 166 29.96 -0.26 9.50
CA GLY A 166 28.96 0.79 9.45
C GLY A 166 27.63 0.28 8.89
N LEU A 167 26.62 1.14 8.90
CA LEU A 167 25.26 0.83 8.45
C LEU A 167 24.86 1.80 7.33
N SER A 168 24.26 1.27 6.27
CA SER A 168 23.61 2.06 5.23
C SER A 168 22.15 1.65 5.05
N PRO A 169 21.25 2.57 4.68
CA PRO A 169 19.85 2.22 4.49
C PRO A 169 19.67 1.33 3.27
N ARG A 170 19.27 0.07 3.48
CA ARG A 170 19.08 -0.95 2.43
C ARG A 170 17.63 -1.26 2.14
N VAL A 171 16.80 -1.25 3.16
CA VAL A 171 15.36 -1.50 3.07
C VAL A 171 14.62 -0.21 3.41
N SER A 172 13.63 0.15 2.59
CA SER A 172 12.85 1.37 2.74
C SER A 172 12.13 1.41 4.10
N PRO A 173 12.03 2.59 4.75
CA PRO A 173 11.06 2.79 5.81
C PRO A 173 9.65 2.79 5.21
N PHE A 174 8.71 2.16 5.89
CA PHE A 174 7.30 2.15 5.52
C PHE A 174 6.46 2.78 6.63
N ALA A 175 5.30 3.33 6.26
CA ALA A 175 4.38 3.92 7.24
C ALA A 175 3.74 2.83 8.12
N ASP A 176 3.56 3.14 9.40
CA ASP A 176 2.77 2.33 10.33
C ASP A 176 1.27 2.52 10.05
N ILE A 177 0.46 1.51 10.40
CA ILE A 177 -1.02 1.56 10.27
C ILE A 177 -1.62 2.76 11.03
N ARG A 178 -1.08 3.11 12.21
CA ARG A 178 -1.54 4.25 13.02
C ARG A 178 -1.21 5.58 12.35
N ASP A 179 -0.02 5.68 11.77
CA ASP A 179 0.42 6.85 11.03
C ASP A 179 -0.48 7.07 9.81
N MET A 180 -0.85 6.00 9.09
CA MET A 180 -1.73 6.08 7.93
C MET A 180 -3.12 6.61 8.31
N GLY A 181 -3.73 6.14 9.39
CA GLY A 181 -5.00 6.65 9.89
C GLY A 181 -4.95 8.15 10.21
N SER A 182 -3.88 8.59 10.88
CA SER A 182 -3.64 10.00 11.20
C SER A 182 -3.42 10.86 9.95
N LEU A 183 -2.71 10.33 8.94
CA LEU A 183 -2.48 11.01 7.66
C LEU A 183 -3.77 11.19 6.88
N MET A 184 -4.65 10.17 6.85
CA MET A 184 -5.97 10.25 6.21
C MET A 184 -6.84 11.34 6.85
N GLN A 185 -6.87 11.42 8.20
CA GLN A 185 -7.59 12.46 8.92
C GLN A 185 -7.03 13.87 8.61
N ARG A 186 -5.70 14.02 8.61
CA ARG A 186 -5.03 15.30 8.29
C ARG A 186 -5.23 15.73 6.85
N ALA A 187 -5.41 14.78 5.93
CA ALA A 187 -5.77 15.04 4.54
C ALA A 187 -7.25 15.32 4.33
N ASP A 188 -8.04 15.39 5.42
CA ASP A 188 -9.47 15.70 5.43
C ASP A 188 -10.31 14.64 4.70
N PHE A 189 -9.94 13.36 4.82
CA PHE A 189 -10.82 12.26 4.42
C PHE A 189 -11.86 11.99 5.52
N ALA A 190 -13.10 11.84 5.11
CA ALA A 190 -14.19 11.38 5.98
C ALA A 190 -14.18 9.86 6.11
N LEU A 191 -14.64 9.36 7.26
CA LEU A 191 -14.81 7.94 7.56
C LEU A 191 -13.54 7.09 7.24
N PRO A 192 -12.34 7.53 7.64
CA PRO A 192 -11.13 6.79 7.32
C PRO A 192 -11.11 5.43 8.04
N VAL A 193 -10.85 4.38 7.27
CA VAL A 193 -10.64 3.01 7.76
C VAL A 193 -9.28 2.55 7.29
N VAL A 194 -8.49 2.00 8.20
CA VAL A 194 -7.17 1.43 7.88
C VAL A 194 -7.08 0.06 8.50
N ASP A 195 -6.75 -0.91 7.70
CA ASP A 195 -6.49 -2.30 8.12
C ASP A 195 -5.15 -2.79 7.57
N ALA A 196 -4.64 -3.90 8.10
CA ALA A 196 -3.40 -4.50 7.64
C ALA A 196 -3.54 -6.02 7.51
N ASP A 197 -3.00 -6.56 6.42
CA ASP A 197 -2.86 -8.00 6.17
C ASP A 197 -1.38 -8.36 6.10
N ARG A 198 -1.00 -9.45 6.78
CA ARG A 198 0.38 -9.94 6.78
C ARG A 198 0.51 -11.17 5.91
N VAL A 199 1.31 -11.06 4.85
CA VAL A 199 1.60 -12.13 3.90
C VAL A 199 3.02 -12.63 4.13
N THR A 200 3.18 -13.92 4.46
CA THR A 200 4.50 -14.55 4.55
C THR A 200 4.77 -15.40 3.31
N VAL A 201 5.76 -15.00 2.53
CA VAL A 201 6.20 -15.71 1.33
C VAL A 201 7.44 -16.54 1.66
N ARG A 202 7.52 -17.77 1.17
CA ARG A 202 8.66 -18.66 1.42
C ARG A 202 9.52 -18.79 0.17
N TYR A 203 10.79 -18.44 0.28
CA TYR A 203 11.77 -18.51 -0.81
C TYR A 203 12.76 -19.65 -0.59
N ALA A 204 13.29 -20.21 -1.66
CA ALA A 204 14.33 -21.25 -1.59
C ALA A 204 15.60 -20.74 -0.88
N ASP A 205 15.92 -19.47 -1.06
CA ASP A 205 17.04 -18.80 -0.44
C ASP A 205 16.89 -17.26 -0.48
N PRO A 206 17.68 -16.48 0.30
CA PRO A 206 17.59 -15.02 0.32
C PRO A 206 17.92 -14.36 -1.04
N MET A 207 18.69 -15.00 -1.90
CA MET A 207 19.03 -14.44 -3.22
C MET A 207 17.82 -14.47 -4.15
N ARG A 208 16.95 -15.49 -4.01
CA ARG A 208 15.66 -15.54 -4.73
C ARG A 208 14.73 -14.42 -4.31
N LEU A 209 14.66 -14.11 -3.00
CA LEU A 209 13.92 -12.94 -2.52
C LEU A 209 14.46 -11.64 -3.15
N ILE A 210 15.80 -11.43 -3.17
CA ILE A 210 16.39 -10.24 -3.76
C ILE A 210 16.10 -10.14 -5.27
N ALA A 211 16.12 -11.27 -5.98
CA ALA A 211 15.77 -11.33 -7.39
C ALA A 211 14.28 -10.99 -7.61
N GLU A 212 13.39 -11.51 -6.76
CA GLU A 212 11.96 -11.21 -6.75
C GLU A 212 11.69 -9.72 -6.57
N LEU A 213 12.26 -9.09 -5.53
CA LEU A 213 12.13 -7.65 -5.29
C LEU A 213 12.62 -6.80 -6.47
N ARG A 214 13.66 -7.26 -7.18
CA ARG A 214 14.12 -6.60 -8.39
C ARG A 214 13.12 -6.74 -9.54
N GLY A 215 12.50 -7.91 -9.69
CA GLY A 215 11.45 -8.17 -10.68
C GLY A 215 10.17 -7.37 -10.39
N MET A 216 9.84 -7.16 -9.14
CA MET A 216 8.75 -6.27 -8.69
C MET A 216 9.03 -4.77 -8.96
N GLY A 217 10.28 -4.38 -9.23
CA GLY A 217 10.67 -2.97 -9.29
C GLY A 217 10.94 -2.34 -7.91
N GLU A 218 10.89 -3.13 -6.85
CA GLU A 218 11.04 -2.74 -5.43
C GLU A 218 12.52 -2.69 -4.98
N THR A 219 13.41 -2.28 -5.89
CA THR A 219 14.83 -2.09 -5.58
C THR A 219 15.02 -0.80 -4.78
N ASN A 220 15.96 -0.82 -3.83
CA ASN A 220 16.27 0.34 -2.98
C ASN A 220 16.44 1.64 -3.78
N ALA A 221 15.54 2.59 -3.56
CA ALA A 221 15.54 3.93 -4.15
C ALA A 221 15.67 5.05 -3.10
N LEU A 222 16.18 4.74 -1.91
CA LEU A 222 16.44 5.76 -0.89
C LEU A 222 17.44 6.80 -1.40
N ALA A 223 17.21 8.07 -1.09
CA ALA A 223 18.07 9.17 -1.52
C ALA A 223 19.49 9.03 -0.93
N GLU A 224 19.56 8.58 0.32
CA GLU A 224 20.82 8.37 1.08
C GLU A 224 21.42 6.97 0.89
N ARG A 225 20.86 6.16 -0.01
CA ARG A 225 21.42 4.83 -0.28
C ARG A 225 22.86 4.92 -0.74
N ARG A 226 23.68 3.98 -0.32
CA ARG A 226 25.02 3.82 -0.85
C ARG A 226 24.97 3.52 -2.34
N ARG A 227 25.66 4.32 -3.17
CA ARG A 227 25.66 4.19 -4.63
C ARG A 227 26.69 3.20 -5.16
N THR A 228 27.67 2.83 -4.33
CA THR A 228 28.62 1.78 -4.67
C THR A 228 27.98 0.39 -4.50
N PRO A 229 28.29 -0.58 -5.36
CA PRO A 229 27.80 -1.94 -5.19
C PRO A 229 28.16 -2.50 -3.84
N MET A 230 27.29 -3.33 -3.26
CA MET A 230 27.55 -4.08 -2.03
C MET A 230 28.72 -5.06 -2.28
N ARG A 231 29.60 -5.19 -1.30
CA ARG A 231 30.67 -6.19 -1.37
C ARG A 231 30.06 -7.59 -1.39
N ARG A 232 30.66 -8.48 -2.17
CA ARG A 232 30.20 -9.86 -2.25
C ARG A 232 30.23 -10.57 -0.89
N SER A 233 31.24 -10.29 -0.07
CA SER A 233 31.36 -10.81 1.31
C SER A 233 30.17 -10.40 2.17
N THR A 234 29.79 -9.13 2.15
CA THR A 234 28.64 -8.60 2.90
C THR A 234 27.33 -9.27 2.47
N LEU A 235 27.13 -9.45 1.16
CA LEU A 235 25.94 -10.12 0.65
C LEU A 235 25.87 -11.60 1.06
N ILE A 236 27.00 -12.32 1.00
CA ILE A 236 27.09 -13.70 1.44
C ILE A 236 26.81 -13.80 2.94
N ARG A 237 27.40 -12.90 3.75
CA ARG A 237 27.18 -12.89 5.20
C ARG A 237 25.71 -12.58 5.54
N ALA A 238 25.07 -11.62 4.85
CA ALA A 238 23.66 -11.33 5.02
C ALA A 238 22.77 -12.57 4.72
N ALA A 239 23.10 -13.31 3.66
CA ALA A 239 22.39 -14.53 3.33
C ALA A 239 22.59 -15.66 4.36
N GLN A 240 23.77 -15.74 4.99
CA GLN A 240 24.04 -16.66 6.10
C GLN A 240 23.22 -16.28 7.33
N ILE A 241 23.29 -15.01 7.78
CA ILE A 241 22.52 -14.50 8.92
C ILE A 241 21.02 -14.73 8.72
N TYR A 242 20.53 -14.51 7.49
CA TYR A 242 19.12 -14.74 7.17
C TYR A 242 18.71 -16.19 7.42
N ARG A 243 19.52 -17.16 6.95
CA ARG A 243 19.26 -18.58 7.18
C ARG A 243 19.42 -18.98 8.65
N GLU A 244 20.43 -18.47 9.33
CA GLU A 244 20.71 -18.77 10.73
C GLU A 244 19.58 -18.32 11.66
N LYS A 245 19.03 -17.11 11.42
CA LYS A 245 18.02 -16.49 12.30
C LYS A 245 16.57 -16.79 11.89
N PHE A 246 16.29 -16.89 10.61
CA PHE A 246 14.94 -16.97 10.07
C PHE A 246 14.69 -18.22 9.21
N GLY A 247 15.68 -19.10 9.04
CA GLY A 247 15.54 -20.32 8.23
C GLY A 247 14.45 -21.24 8.78
N LEU A 248 13.66 -21.80 7.87
CA LEU A 248 12.61 -22.75 8.21
C LEU A 248 13.15 -24.18 8.23
N PRO A 249 12.47 -25.14 8.92
CA PRO A 249 12.91 -26.53 8.97
C PRO A 249 13.03 -27.21 7.61
N ASP A 250 12.29 -26.73 6.60
CA ASP A 250 12.33 -27.23 5.21
C ASP A 250 13.47 -26.62 4.37
N GLY A 251 14.37 -25.84 4.99
CA GLY A 251 15.49 -25.17 4.35
C GLY A 251 15.16 -23.89 3.60
N ARG A 252 13.88 -23.51 3.51
CA ARG A 252 13.44 -22.24 2.94
C ARG A 252 13.60 -21.09 3.92
N VAL A 253 13.49 -19.87 3.41
CA VAL A 253 13.49 -18.65 4.21
C VAL A 253 12.16 -17.90 4.03
N PRO A 254 11.53 -17.40 5.09
CA PRO A 254 10.35 -16.56 5.00
C PRO A 254 10.73 -15.14 4.61
N ALA A 255 9.84 -14.42 3.98
CA ALA A 255 9.86 -12.97 3.89
C ALA A 255 8.46 -12.44 4.23
N THR A 256 8.40 -11.53 5.17
CA THR A 256 7.16 -10.90 5.61
C THR A 256 6.87 -9.68 4.74
N PHE A 257 5.62 -9.60 4.26
CA PHE A 257 5.06 -8.42 3.62
C PHE A 257 3.80 -8.02 4.38
N GLU A 258 3.78 -6.84 4.94
CA GLU A 258 2.60 -6.24 5.54
C GLU A 258 1.96 -5.32 4.50
N ILE A 259 0.69 -5.56 4.18
CA ILE A 259 -0.08 -4.71 3.26
C ILE A 259 -1.07 -3.92 4.10
N VAL A 260 -0.87 -2.62 4.19
CA VAL A 260 -1.78 -1.69 4.85
C VAL A 260 -2.75 -1.17 3.82
N THR A 261 -4.05 -1.43 4.02
CA THR A 261 -5.12 -0.92 3.17
C THR A 261 -5.80 0.26 3.86
N ALA A 262 -5.87 1.38 3.17
CA ALA A 262 -6.51 2.60 3.63
C ALA A 262 -7.71 2.93 2.74
N THR A 263 -8.84 3.25 3.36
CA THR A 263 -10.08 3.64 2.68
C THR A 263 -10.59 4.95 3.30
N GLY A 264 -11.08 5.87 2.50
CA GLY A 264 -11.66 7.10 2.98
C GLY A 264 -12.48 7.80 1.90
N TRP A 265 -13.35 8.69 2.31
CA TRP A 265 -14.26 9.40 1.42
C TRP A 265 -13.94 10.88 1.36
N ALA A 266 -14.11 11.52 0.22
CA ALA A 266 -14.14 12.97 0.17
C ALA A 266 -15.37 13.49 0.95
N PRO A 267 -15.23 14.51 1.82
CA PRO A 267 -16.33 14.98 2.66
C PRO A 267 -17.57 15.40 1.86
N HIS A 268 -18.75 15.05 2.34
CA HIS A 268 -20.04 15.47 1.81
C HIS A 268 -21.10 15.58 2.92
N GLU A 269 -22.09 16.42 2.73
CA GLU A 269 -23.16 16.66 3.70
C GLU A 269 -24.04 15.44 4.00
N SER A 270 -24.20 14.54 3.02
CA SER A 270 -24.99 13.32 3.15
C SER A 270 -24.35 12.22 4.00
N GLN A 271 -23.05 12.36 4.33
CA GLN A 271 -22.33 11.35 5.11
C GLN A 271 -22.80 11.33 6.56
N GLN A 272 -22.83 10.12 7.14
CA GLN A 272 -23.19 9.94 8.54
C GLN A 272 -22.24 10.72 9.44
N LYS A 273 -22.81 11.52 10.33
CA LYS A 273 -22.04 12.23 11.36
C LYS A 273 -22.13 11.45 12.67
N PRO A 274 -21.05 11.35 13.45
CA PRO A 274 -21.12 10.77 14.79
C PRO A 274 -22.21 11.46 15.61
N LEU A 275 -23.07 10.68 16.21
CA LEU A 275 -24.06 11.20 17.16
C LEU A 275 -23.33 11.79 18.37
N ARG A 276 -23.89 12.84 18.97
CA ARG A 276 -23.31 13.43 20.19
C ARG A 276 -23.31 12.40 21.32
N PRO A 277 -22.25 12.34 22.14
CA PRO A 277 -22.26 11.48 23.32
C PRO A 277 -23.54 11.69 24.14
N GLY A 278 -24.22 10.61 24.51
CA GLY A 278 -25.48 10.68 25.27
C GLY A 278 -26.76 10.90 24.46
N SER A 279 -26.69 10.93 23.11
CA SER A 279 -27.86 11.08 22.24
C SER A 279 -28.52 9.73 21.84
N ALA A 280 -28.16 8.63 22.49
CA ALA A 280 -28.78 7.33 22.23
C ALA A 280 -30.28 7.38 22.65
N GLU A 281 -31.19 7.21 21.70
CA GLU A 281 -32.63 7.21 21.90
C GLU A 281 -33.17 5.85 22.36
N ALA A 282 -32.44 4.77 22.10
CA ALA A 282 -32.78 3.40 22.48
C ALA A 282 -31.68 2.75 23.31
N ARG A 283 -32.06 1.96 24.32
CA ARG A 283 -31.07 1.14 25.06
C ARG A 283 -30.64 -0.05 24.23
N LEU A 284 -29.33 -0.35 24.24
CA LEU A 284 -28.76 -1.48 23.52
C LEU A 284 -29.43 -2.81 23.88
N ALA A 285 -29.80 -2.98 25.18
CA ALA A 285 -30.48 -4.18 25.65
C ALA A 285 -31.86 -4.38 25.00
N GLU A 286 -32.61 -3.30 24.77
CA GLU A 286 -33.91 -3.32 24.10
C GLU A 286 -33.73 -3.72 22.62
N ALA A 287 -32.73 -3.13 21.94
CA ALA A 287 -32.42 -3.43 20.55
C ALA A 287 -31.94 -4.90 20.33
N LEU A 288 -31.29 -5.46 21.33
CA LEU A 288 -30.80 -6.86 21.31
C LEU A 288 -31.78 -7.86 21.92
N GLY A 289 -32.95 -7.41 22.42
CA GLY A 289 -33.94 -8.29 23.08
C GLY A 289 -33.41 -8.96 24.35
N THR A 290 -32.48 -8.33 25.07
CA THR A 290 -31.82 -8.85 26.28
C THR A 290 -32.01 -7.92 27.47
N ASN A 291 -31.72 -8.41 28.67
CA ASN A 291 -31.76 -7.63 29.89
C ASN A 291 -30.37 -7.18 30.33
N GLU A 292 -30.23 -5.89 30.65
CA GLU A 292 -28.98 -5.35 31.22
C GLU A 292 -28.74 -5.95 32.62
N ARG A 293 -27.57 -6.56 32.80
CA ARG A 293 -27.08 -6.95 34.13
C ARG A 293 -26.06 -5.91 34.58
N LYS A 294 -26.28 -5.32 35.76
CA LYS A 294 -25.27 -4.44 36.36
C LYS A 294 -24.02 -5.26 36.63
N ALA A 295 -22.90 -4.87 36.03
CA ALA A 295 -21.58 -5.36 36.42
C ALA A 295 -21.37 -4.94 37.88
N GLY A 296 -21.32 -5.88 38.82
CA GLY A 296 -21.32 -5.63 40.26
C GLY A 296 -20.09 -4.95 40.86
N GLU A 297 -19.25 -4.30 40.05
CA GLU A 297 -18.06 -3.58 40.50
C GLU A 297 -18.26 -2.07 40.34
N LYS A 298 -18.19 -1.35 41.46
CA LYS A 298 -17.89 0.08 41.45
C LYS A 298 -16.46 0.22 40.98
N ALA A 299 -16.21 0.98 39.90
CA ALA A 299 -14.88 1.44 39.57
C ALA A 299 -14.28 2.05 40.83
N GLY A 300 -13.19 1.46 41.31
CA GLY A 300 -12.53 1.87 42.54
C GLY A 300 -12.17 3.36 42.51
N GLY A 301 -12.34 4.00 43.62
CA GLY A 301 -11.95 5.36 43.87
C GLY A 301 -10.45 5.55 43.91
#